data_b7e6bc7343ff06da6cfed3f044ae169b
#
_entry.id   b7e6bc7343ff06da6cfed3f044ae169b
#
_cell.length_a   1.000
_cell.length_b   1.000
_cell.length_c   1.000
_cell.angle_alpha   90.00
_cell.angle_beta   90.00
_cell.angle_gamma   90.00
#
_symmetry.space_group_name_H-M   'P 1'
#
loop_
_entity.id
_entity.type
_entity.pdbx_description
1 polymer ?
#
loop_
_entity_poly.entity_id
_entity_poly.type
_entity_poly.pdbx_seq_one_letter_code
_entity_poly.pdbx_strand_id
1 'polypeptide(L)'
;LWLAARMPAWLMPDTLTALGLFGSLLIFAGYALTIYDSRFLWLSSLGFVINWFGDSLDGTLARYRHIERPRYGFFIDHITDAISEILIFIGLGLSPYLRFDLAMLALVTYMLASTAVFLITYVKGVFRISYGGISPTEIRLIAILANTVVLIFGNPSVPLARIGSLPIPATISLYDLVVLVVMLIILSLFVVVVINVATSLSQEDRTASQIQKAQKRAAARASKRQARSRKDLQKQGRRLNQPSVR
;
A
#
# COMPACT_ATOMS: atom_id res chain seq x y z
N LEU A 1 -10.21 20.87 -0.87
CA LEU A 1 -11.58 21.39 -0.81
C LEU A 1 -11.81 22.60 -1.72
N TRP A 2 -10.90 23.60 -1.76
CA TRP A 2 -11.06 24.80 -2.57
C TRP A 2 -11.24 24.53 -4.08
N LEU A 3 -10.46 23.60 -4.63
CA LEU A 3 -10.60 23.16 -6.03
C LEU A 3 -11.91 22.40 -6.24
N ALA A 4 -12.25 21.45 -5.35
CA ALA A 4 -13.48 20.67 -5.46
C ALA A 4 -14.75 21.55 -5.46
N ALA A 5 -14.75 22.63 -4.67
CA ALA A 5 -15.85 23.59 -4.64
C ALA A 5 -16.06 24.39 -5.96
N ARG A 6 -15.00 24.50 -6.78
CA ARG A 6 -15.04 25.23 -8.08
C ARG A 6 -15.19 24.33 -9.29
N MET A 7 -15.23 23.01 -9.09
CA MET A 7 -15.39 22.05 -10.18
C MET A 7 -16.80 22.17 -10.80
N PRO A 8 -16.91 22.20 -12.14
CA PRO A 8 -18.20 22.26 -12.81
C PRO A 8 -19.07 21.04 -12.46
N ALA A 9 -20.39 21.22 -12.46
CA ALA A 9 -21.35 20.19 -12.02
C ALA A 9 -21.29 18.89 -12.86
N TRP A 10 -20.92 18.99 -14.14
CA TRP A 10 -20.80 17.83 -15.04
C TRP A 10 -19.58 16.96 -14.77
N LEU A 11 -18.55 17.48 -14.08
CA LEU A 11 -17.35 16.72 -13.77
C LEU A 11 -17.62 15.76 -12.60
N MET A 12 -17.55 14.47 -12.87
CA MET A 12 -17.79 13.41 -11.89
C MET A 12 -16.47 12.85 -11.31
N PRO A 13 -16.47 12.25 -10.11
CA PRO A 13 -15.29 11.58 -9.57
C PRO A 13 -14.65 10.59 -10.55
N ASP A 14 -15.45 9.72 -11.18
CA ASP A 14 -14.96 8.72 -12.13
C ASP A 14 -14.26 9.36 -13.36
N THR A 15 -14.66 10.57 -13.74
CA THR A 15 -13.98 11.32 -14.81
C THR A 15 -12.58 11.77 -14.38
N LEU A 16 -12.42 12.12 -13.10
CA LEU A 16 -11.11 12.48 -12.53
C LEU A 16 -10.21 11.25 -12.43
N THR A 17 -10.74 10.11 -12.01
CA THR A 17 -10.00 8.85 -12.02
C THR A 17 -9.55 8.47 -13.42
N ALA A 18 -10.44 8.60 -14.43
CA ALA A 18 -10.08 8.39 -15.84
C ALA A 18 -9.01 9.38 -16.34
N LEU A 19 -9.08 10.65 -15.89
CA LEU A 19 -8.06 11.66 -16.18
C LEU A 19 -6.71 11.29 -15.56
N GLY A 20 -6.71 10.77 -14.33
CA GLY A 20 -5.52 10.25 -13.68
C GLY A 20 -4.87 9.12 -14.48
N LEU A 21 -5.68 8.15 -14.93
CA LEU A 21 -5.19 7.04 -15.76
C LEU A 21 -4.68 7.54 -17.12
N PHE A 22 -5.35 8.52 -17.74
CA PHE A 22 -4.85 9.18 -18.96
C PHE A 22 -3.49 9.86 -18.72
N GLY A 23 -3.30 10.50 -17.55
CA GLY A 23 -2.00 11.02 -17.12
C GLY A 23 -0.92 9.93 -17.12
N SER A 24 -1.23 8.72 -16.65
CA SER A 24 -0.30 7.59 -16.64
C SER A 24 0.06 7.11 -18.04
N LEU A 25 -0.88 7.13 -18.97
CA LEU A 25 -0.60 6.85 -20.40
C LEU A 25 0.31 7.92 -21.01
N LEU A 26 0.16 9.19 -20.63
CA LEU A 26 1.06 10.26 -21.07
C LEU A 26 2.47 10.08 -20.47
N ILE A 27 2.58 9.62 -19.22
CA ILE A 27 3.88 9.31 -18.61
C ILE A 27 4.57 8.20 -19.40
N PHE A 28 3.86 7.10 -19.63
CA PHE A 28 4.36 5.97 -20.42
C PHE A 28 4.83 6.42 -21.81
N ALA A 29 3.95 7.09 -22.57
CA ALA A 29 4.27 7.57 -23.90
C ALA A 29 5.43 8.56 -23.90
N GLY A 30 5.45 9.49 -22.95
CA GLY A 30 6.52 10.47 -22.79
C GLY A 30 7.87 9.78 -22.60
N TYR A 31 7.99 8.84 -21.67
CA TYR A 31 9.22 8.08 -21.46
C TYR A 31 9.62 7.24 -22.68
N ALA A 32 8.69 6.50 -23.28
CA ALA A 32 8.98 5.68 -24.45
C ALA A 32 9.44 6.52 -25.65
N LEU A 33 8.88 7.71 -25.84
CA LEU A 33 9.23 8.61 -26.93
C LEU A 33 10.58 9.33 -26.71
N THR A 34 11.14 9.30 -25.50
CA THR A 34 12.49 9.87 -25.25
C THR A 34 13.60 9.22 -26.06
N ILE A 35 13.36 8.05 -26.65
CA ILE A 35 14.29 7.41 -27.63
C ILE A 35 14.51 8.34 -28.83
N TYR A 36 13.49 9.12 -29.21
CA TYR A 36 13.56 10.03 -30.36
C TYR A 36 14.04 11.43 -29.97
N ASP A 37 13.55 11.97 -28.84
CA ASP A 37 13.92 13.30 -28.35
C ASP A 37 13.77 13.39 -26.83
N SER A 38 14.81 13.87 -26.15
CA SER A 38 14.81 14.10 -24.71
C SER A 38 13.70 15.02 -24.21
N ARG A 39 13.21 15.92 -25.06
CA ARG A 39 12.11 16.86 -24.74
C ARG A 39 10.81 16.14 -24.34
N PHE A 40 10.63 14.87 -24.74
CA PHE A 40 9.48 14.08 -24.30
C PHE A 40 9.47 13.81 -22.78
N LEU A 41 10.56 14.06 -22.05
CA LEU A 41 10.53 14.11 -20.58
C LEU A 41 9.57 15.17 -20.03
N TRP A 42 9.33 16.27 -20.78
CA TRP A 42 8.29 17.24 -20.41
C TRP A 42 6.89 16.64 -20.51
N LEU A 43 6.65 15.79 -21.50
CA LEU A 43 5.37 15.07 -21.64
C LEU A 43 5.16 14.13 -20.46
N SER A 44 6.20 13.38 -20.04
CA SER A 44 6.13 12.55 -18.84
C SER A 44 5.86 13.39 -17.58
N SER A 45 6.55 14.51 -17.42
CA SER A 45 6.35 15.40 -16.27
C SER A 45 4.95 15.99 -16.23
N LEU A 46 4.40 16.39 -17.39
CA LEU A 46 3.00 16.82 -17.51
C LEU A 46 2.03 15.68 -17.15
N GLY A 47 2.33 14.46 -17.61
CA GLY A 47 1.57 13.26 -17.27
C GLY A 47 1.52 13.03 -15.75
N PHE A 48 2.64 13.21 -15.03
CA PHE A 48 2.66 13.13 -13.56
C PHE A 48 1.77 14.17 -12.89
N VAL A 49 1.75 15.39 -13.40
CA VAL A 49 0.87 16.45 -12.88
C VAL A 49 -0.60 16.09 -13.11
N ILE A 50 -0.95 15.61 -14.29
CA ILE A 50 -2.33 15.22 -14.64
C ILE A 50 -2.76 14.01 -13.83
N ASN A 51 -1.89 12.99 -13.68
CA ASN A 51 -2.16 11.81 -12.86
C ASN A 51 -2.40 12.21 -11.40
N TRP A 52 -1.51 13.02 -10.81
CA TRP A 52 -1.68 13.52 -9.44
C TRP A 52 -2.97 14.32 -9.26
N PHE A 53 -3.32 15.16 -10.24
CA PHE A 53 -4.53 15.99 -10.20
C PHE A 53 -5.79 15.12 -10.20
N GLY A 54 -5.87 14.14 -11.10
CA GLY A 54 -7.00 13.22 -11.18
C GLY A 54 -7.19 12.41 -9.91
N ASP A 55 -6.15 11.73 -9.49
CA ASP A 55 -6.07 10.86 -8.31
C ASP A 55 -6.36 11.60 -6.98
N SER A 56 -5.79 12.79 -6.79
CA SER A 56 -6.01 13.55 -5.55
C SER A 56 -7.40 14.17 -5.42
N LEU A 57 -8.07 14.42 -6.55
CA LEU A 57 -9.33 15.17 -6.56
C LEU A 57 -10.58 14.30 -6.69
N ASP A 58 -10.51 13.08 -7.18
CA ASP A 58 -11.69 12.22 -7.35
C ASP A 58 -12.37 11.90 -6.01
N GLY A 59 -11.65 11.37 -5.04
CA GLY A 59 -12.17 11.14 -3.69
C GLY A 59 -12.51 12.43 -2.95
N THR A 60 -11.77 13.52 -3.20
CA THR A 60 -12.05 14.82 -2.59
C THR A 60 -13.35 15.43 -3.12
N LEU A 61 -13.59 15.30 -4.44
CA LEU A 61 -14.83 15.75 -5.08
C LEU A 61 -16.02 14.90 -4.63
N ALA A 62 -15.86 13.58 -4.53
CA ALA A 62 -16.90 12.67 -4.03
C ALA A 62 -17.35 13.07 -2.61
N ARG A 63 -16.40 13.29 -1.70
CA ARG A 63 -16.68 13.76 -0.33
C ARG A 63 -17.34 15.14 -0.29
N TYR A 64 -16.83 16.07 -1.09
CA TYR A 64 -17.38 17.42 -1.13
C TYR A 64 -18.83 17.45 -1.60
N ARG A 65 -19.21 16.60 -2.55
CA ARG A 65 -20.57 16.51 -3.11
C ARG A 65 -21.49 15.52 -2.38
N HIS A 66 -21.00 14.81 -1.36
CA HIS A 66 -21.74 13.77 -0.62
C HIS A 66 -22.27 12.65 -1.54
N ILE A 67 -21.45 12.24 -2.54
CA ILE A 67 -21.75 11.17 -3.49
C ILE A 67 -20.74 10.02 -3.40
N GLU A 68 -20.17 9.82 -2.22
CA GLU A 68 -19.18 8.77 -1.97
C GLU A 68 -19.77 7.38 -2.21
N ARG A 69 -18.96 6.54 -2.85
CA ARG A 69 -19.20 5.12 -3.03
C ARG A 69 -18.02 4.34 -2.42
N PRO A 70 -17.94 4.19 -1.08
CA PRO A 70 -16.73 3.78 -0.40
C PRO A 70 -16.13 2.47 -0.92
N ARG A 71 -16.96 1.45 -1.17
CA ARG A 71 -16.49 0.14 -1.67
C ARG A 71 -16.02 0.20 -3.12
N TYR A 72 -16.80 0.87 -3.96
CA TYR A 72 -16.47 1.05 -5.37
C TYR A 72 -15.26 1.95 -5.54
N GLY A 73 -15.23 3.11 -4.87
CA GLY A 73 -14.13 4.05 -4.91
C GLY A 73 -12.82 3.40 -4.49
N PHE A 74 -12.81 2.72 -3.34
CA PHE A 74 -11.65 1.97 -2.86
C PHE A 74 -11.12 0.97 -3.91
N PHE A 75 -12.01 0.21 -4.53
CA PHE A 75 -11.62 -0.79 -5.54
C PHE A 75 -11.04 -0.16 -6.79
N ILE A 76 -11.73 0.86 -7.35
CA ILE A 76 -11.30 1.51 -8.59
C ILE A 76 -9.98 2.27 -8.39
N ASP A 77 -9.85 3.02 -7.30
CA ASP A 77 -8.64 3.74 -6.92
C ASP A 77 -7.41 2.83 -6.94
N HIS A 78 -7.47 1.72 -6.21
CA HIS A 78 -6.34 0.80 -6.11
C HIS A 78 -6.03 0.03 -7.39
N ILE A 79 -7.02 -0.26 -8.22
CA ILE A 79 -6.80 -0.90 -9.52
C ILE A 79 -6.18 0.10 -10.51
N THR A 80 -6.64 1.35 -10.52
CA THR A 80 -6.08 2.38 -11.40
C THR A 80 -4.67 2.78 -10.96
N ASP A 81 -4.40 2.79 -9.65
CA ASP A 81 -3.04 2.97 -9.12
C ASP A 81 -2.11 1.86 -9.61
N ALA A 82 -2.50 0.59 -9.46
CA ALA A 82 -1.69 -0.53 -9.91
C ALA A 82 -1.41 -0.49 -11.43
N ILE A 83 -2.40 -0.12 -12.25
CA ILE A 83 -2.22 0.06 -13.70
C ILE A 83 -1.27 1.23 -13.97
N SER A 84 -1.41 2.33 -13.24
CA SER A 84 -0.55 3.51 -13.36
C SER A 84 0.91 3.19 -13.04
N GLU A 85 1.15 2.44 -11.96
CA GLU A 85 2.48 1.98 -11.56
C GLU A 85 3.13 1.15 -12.68
N ILE A 86 2.40 0.18 -13.24
CA ILE A 86 2.89 -0.64 -14.35
C ILE A 86 3.26 0.24 -15.55
N LEU A 87 2.39 1.15 -15.95
CA LEU A 87 2.64 2.04 -17.10
C LEU A 87 3.87 2.92 -16.85
N ILE A 88 4.00 3.53 -15.68
CA ILE A 88 5.10 4.41 -15.32
C ILE A 88 6.44 3.66 -15.40
N PHE A 89 6.54 2.52 -14.71
CA PHE A 89 7.81 1.79 -14.64
C PHE A 89 8.19 1.12 -15.97
N ILE A 90 7.22 0.59 -16.73
CA ILE A 90 7.51 0.06 -18.07
C ILE A 90 7.96 1.20 -19.00
N GLY A 91 7.25 2.32 -19.02
CA GLY A 91 7.61 3.47 -19.83
C GLY A 91 9.03 3.98 -19.53
N LEU A 92 9.33 4.11 -18.24
CA LEU A 92 10.64 4.54 -17.76
C LEU A 92 11.75 3.53 -18.13
N GLY A 93 11.48 2.23 -17.99
CA GLY A 93 12.43 1.17 -18.37
C GLY A 93 12.64 1.03 -19.89
N LEU A 94 11.70 1.51 -20.71
CA LEU A 94 11.87 1.60 -22.16
C LEU A 94 12.65 2.86 -22.59
N SER A 95 12.85 3.81 -21.67
CA SER A 95 13.61 5.03 -21.94
C SER A 95 15.13 4.76 -21.94
N PRO A 96 15.94 5.62 -22.57
CA PRO A 96 17.40 5.51 -22.51
C PRO A 96 17.99 5.94 -21.17
N TYR A 97 17.17 6.35 -20.20
CA TYR A 97 17.64 6.93 -18.94
C TYR A 97 17.74 5.93 -17.80
N LEU A 98 16.89 4.90 -17.79
CA LEU A 98 16.85 3.88 -16.75
C LEU A 98 17.00 2.49 -17.38
N ARG A 99 17.81 1.64 -16.76
CA ARG A 99 17.90 0.24 -17.14
C ARG A 99 16.58 -0.48 -16.91
N PHE A 100 16.18 -1.29 -17.89
CA PHE A 100 14.91 -2.01 -17.84
C PHE A 100 14.81 -2.99 -16.65
N ASP A 101 15.91 -3.72 -16.35
CA ASP A 101 15.95 -4.64 -15.21
C ASP A 101 15.77 -3.93 -13.86
N LEU A 102 16.37 -2.75 -13.69
CA LEU A 102 16.19 -1.94 -12.50
C LEU A 102 14.78 -1.36 -12.40
N ALA A 103 14.19 -0.93 -13.53
CA ALA A 103 12.80 -0.48 -13.58
C ALA A 103 11.83 -1.58 -13.14
N MET A 104 12.02 -2.81 -13.63
CA MET A 104 11.19 -3.95 -13.24
C MET A 104 11.37 -4.34 -11.77
N LEU A 105 12.59 -4.28 -11.25
CA LEU A 105 12.84 -4.53 -9.83
C LEU A 105 12.19 -3.47 -8.94
N ALA A 106 12.22 -2.20 -9.35
CA ALA A 106 11.55 -1.11 -8.67
C ALA A 106 10.02 -1.27 -8.70
N LEU A 107 9.45 -1.68 -9.86
CA LEU A 107 8.03 -2.00 -9.97
C LEU A 107 7.63 -3.12 -9.00
N VAL A 108 8.37 -4.24 -8.97
CA VAL A 108 8.09 -5.35 -8.05
C VAL A 108 8.13 -4.87 -6.59
N THR A 109 9.14 -4.07 -6.24
CA THR A 109 9.27 -3.52 -4.88
C THR A 109 8.07 -2.63 -4.50
N TYR A 110 7.64 -1.79 -5.43
CA TYR A 110 6.48 -0.92 -5.23
C TYR A 110 5.18 -1.73 -5.10
N MET A 111 4.96 -2.71 -5.97
CA MET A 111 3.82 -3.63 -5.91
C MET A 111 3.76 -4.42 -4.60
N LEU A 112 4.91 -4.86 -4.07
CA LEU A 112 4.98 -5.52 -2.77
C LEU A 112 4.56 -4.58 -1.63
N ALA A 113 5.01 -3.32 -1.67
CA ALA A 113 4.62 -2.33 -0.69
C ALA A 113 3.10 -2.02 -0.75
N SER A 114 2.55 -1.82 -1.95
CA SER A 114 1.11 -1.61 -2.17
C SER A 114 0.29 -2.82 -1.68
N THR A 115 0.72 -4.04 -2.01
CA THR A 115 0.08 -5.29 -1.53
C THR A 115 0.08 -5.38 0.00
N ALA A 116 1.19 -5.01 0.65
CA ALA A 116 1.26 -5.01 2.11
C ALA A 116 0.24 -4.03 2.72
N VAL A 117 0.10 -2.83 2.15
CA VAL A 117 -0.92 -1.85 2.58
C VAL A 117 -2.32 -2.43 2.49
N PHE A 118 -2.66 -3.11 1.40
CA PHE A 118 -3.99 -3.72 1.21
C PHE A 118 -4.25 -4.84 2.23
N LEU A 119 -3.27 -5.72 2.44
CA LEU A 119 -3.38 -6.82 3.42
C LEU A 119 -3.50 -6.29 4.85
N ILE A 120 -2.72 -5.29 5.22
CA ILE A 120 -2.77 -4.65 6.54
C ILE A 120 -4.14 -3.99 6.75
N THR A 121 -4.64 -3.29 5.74
CA THR A 121 -5.97 -2.68 5.77
C THR A 121 -7.06 -3.72 5.98
N TYR A 122 -6.99 -4.83 5.26
CA TYR A 122 -7.95 -5.92 5.40
C TYR A 122 -7.92 -6.54 6.80
N VAL A 123 -6.73 -6.83 7.33
CA VAL A 123 -6.59 -7.53 8.61
C VAL A 123 -6.85 -6.61 9.82
N LYS A 124 -6.39 -5.35 9.78
CA LYS A 124 -6.55 -4.40 10.90
C LYS A 124 -7.80 -3.53 10.80
N GLY A 125 -8.50 -3.54 9.68
CA GLY A 125 -9.69 -2.70 9.44
C GLY A 125 -9.40 -1.19 9.40
N VAL A 126 -8.12 -0.78 9.36
CA VAL A 126 -7.69 0.63 9.33
C VAL A 126 -6.83 0.87 8.12
N PHE A 127 -7.31 1.72 7.22
CA PHE A 127 -6.56 2.13 6.04
C PHE A 127 -5.56 3.25 6.41
N ARG A 128 -4.27 2.98 6.22
CA ARG A 128 -3.19 3.97 6.39
C ARG A 128 -2.32 3.95 5.13
N ILE A 129 -2.42 5.01 4.35
CA ILE A 129 -1.67 5.17 3.08
C ILE A 129 -0.20 5.49 3.31
N SER A 130 0.16 6.08 4.45
CA SER A 130 1.53 6.54 4.71
C SER A 130 2.20 5.67 5.77
N TYR A 131 3.20 4.94 5.34
CA TYR A 131 4.15 4.28 6.23
C TYR A 131 5.52 4.99 6.10
N GLY A 132 5.97 5.61 7.18
CA GLY A 132 7.26 6.32 7.21
C GLY A 132 7.28 7.71 6.58
N GLY A 133 6.12 8.32 6.29
CA GLY A 133 6.04 9.70 5.81
C GLY A 133 6.23 9.88 4.30
N ILE A 134 6.44 8.79 3.54
CA ILE A 134 6.52 8.84 2.06
C ILE A 134 5.15 8.46 1.49
N SER A 135 4.59 9.34 0.70
CA SER A 135 3.33 9.14 -0.04
C SER A 135 3.59 9.09 -1.55
N PRO A 136 2.63 8.61 -2.37
CA PRO A 136 2.75 8.64 -3.82
C PRO A 136 3.06 10.04 -4.39
N THR A 137 2.68 11.10 -3.70
CA THR A 137 2.93 12.48 -4.12
C THR A 137 4.43 12.81 -4.11
N GLU A 138 5.17 12.41 -3.08
CA GLU A 138 6.63 12.63 -3.00
C GLU A 138 7.36 11.87 -4.11
N ILE A 139 6.93 10.66 -4.44
CA ILE A 139 7.51 9.88 -5.53
C ILE A 139 7.30 10.58 -6.88
N ARG A 140 6.09 11.11 -7.12
CA ARG A 140 5.79 11.88 -8.35
C ARG A 140 6.66 13.15 -8.44
N LEU A 141 6.86 13.87 -7.34
CA LEU A 141 7.73 15.04 -7.29
C LEU A 141 9.19 14.69 -7.55
N ILE A 142 9.70 13.60 -6.97
CA ILE A 142 11.06 13.11 -7.23
C ILE A 142 11.23 12.77 -8.71
N ALA A 143 10.24 12.11 -9.34
CA ALA A 143 10.29 11.77 -10.76
C ALA A 143 10.31 13.03 -11.66
N ILE A 144 9.45 14.03 -11.39
CA ILE A 144 9.45 15.31 -12.11
C ILE A 144 10.79 16.04 -11.95
N LEU A 145 11.34 16.05 -10.74
CA LEU A 145 12.63 16.66 -10.47
C LEU A 145 13.75 15.94 -11.21
N ALA A 146 13.77 14.60 -11.18
CA ALA A 146 14.75 13.80 -11.91
C ALA A 146 14.66 14.05 -13.43
N ASN A 147 13.46 14.08 -14.00
CA ASN A 147 13.24 14.42 -15.40
C ASN A 147 13.81 15.82 -15.74
N THR A 148 13.54 16.79 -14.87
CA THR A 148 14.02 18.18 -15.05
C THR A 148 15.54 18.26 -14.98
N VAL A 149 16.15 17.59 -14.02
CA VAL A 149 17.61 17.53 -13.87
C VAL A 149 18.25 16.88 -15.10
N VAL A 150 17.70 15.76 -15.56
CA VAL A 150 18.19 15.06 -16.76
C VAL A 150 18.03 15.90 -18.02
N LEU A 151 16.93 16.66 -18.15
CA LEU A 151 16.74 17.59 -19.27
C LEU A 151 17.78 18.71 -19.31
N ILE A 152 18.15 19.26 -18.16
CA ILE A 152 19.06 20.41 -18.06
C ILE A 152 20.53 19.96 -18.13
N PHE A 153 20.89 18.91 -17.39
CA PHE A 153 22.27 18.50 -17.19
C PHE A 153 22.65 17.20 -17.93
N GLY A 154 21.69 16.56 -18.61
CA GLY A 154 21.87 15.22 -19.16
C GLY A 154 21.74 14.14 -18.08
N ASN A 155 21.99 12.88 -18.50
CA ASN A 155 22.00 11.71 -17.61
C ASN A 155 23.46 11.22 -17.43
N PRO A 156 24.27 11.89 -16.59
CA PRO A 156 25.66 11.51 -16.41
C PRO A 156 25.75 10.08 -15.87
N SER A 157 26.69 9.32 -16.41
CA SER A 157 26.96 7.96 -15.99
C SER A 157 28.37 7.82 -15.44
N VAL A 158 28.50 7.05 -14.36
CA VAL A 158 29.78 6.79 -13.70
C VAL A 158 30.15 5.31 -13.94
N PRO A 159 31.40 5.00 -14.34
CA PRO A 159 31.84 3.63 -14.46
C PRO A 159 31.88 2.96 -13.08
N LEU A 160 31.24 1.80 -12.97
CA LEU A 160 31.36 0.96 -11.78
C LEU A 160 32.60 0.09 -11.87
N ALA A 161 33.33 0.00 -10.75
CA ALA A 161 34.39 -1.01 -10.63
C ALA A 161 33.77 -2.40 -10.74
N ARG A 162 34.37 -3.27 -11.57
CA ARG A 162 33.93 -4.66 -11.69
C ARG A 162 34.14 -5.36 -10.34
N ILE A 163 33.06 -5.86 -9.74
CA ILE A 163 33.12 -6.66 -8.52
C ILE A 163 33.14 -8.12 -8.93
N GLY A 164 34.32 -8.68 -9.10
CA GLY A 164 34.51 -10.10 -9.43
C GLY A 164 33.90 -10.53 -10.77
N SER A 165 33.29 -11.73 -10.80
CA SER A 165 32.63 -12.31 -11.97
C SER A 165 31.13 -11.98 -12.08
N LEU A 166 30.60 -11.12 -11.21
CA LEU A 166 29.19 -10.75 -11.26
C LEU A 166 28.91 -9.90 -12.52
N PRO A 167 27.81 -10.16 -13.24
CA PRO A 167 27.39 -9.39 -14.41
C PRO A 167 26.82 -8.03 -13.98
N ILE A 168 27.66 -7.21 -13.31
CA ILE A 168 27.30 -5.85 -12.94
C ILE A 168 27.53 -4.96 -14.16
N PRO A 169 26.60 -4.05 -14.47
CA PRO A 169 26.77 -3.14 -15.60
C PRO A 169 28.02 -2.30 -15.42
N ALA A 170 28.69 -2.04 -16.54
CA ALA A 170 29.91 -1.25 -16.54
C ALA A 170 29.71 0.21 -16.12
N THR A 171 28.48 0.71 -16.14
CA THR A 171 28.13 2.09 -15.82
C THR A 171 26.79 2.15 -15.05
N ILE A 172 26.67 3.10 -14.15
CA ILE A 172 25.42 3.48 -13.49
C ILE A 172 25.12 4.93 -13.83
N SER A 173 23.91 5.21 -14.28
CA SER A 173 23.47 6.59 -14.58
C SER A 173 22.96 7.29 -13.33
N LEU A 174 22.83 8.62 -13.40
CA LEU A 174 22.19 9.40 -12.33
C LEU A 174 20.75 8.91 -12.08
N TYR A 175 20.01 8.60 -13.15
CA TYR A 175 18.64 8.12 -13.04
C TYR A 175 18.57 6.72 -12.39
N ASP A 176 19.48 5.82 -12.76
CA ASP A 176 19.61 4.52 -12.09
C ASP A 176 19.86 4.67 -10.59
N LEU A 177 20.73 5.60 -10.21
CA LEU A 177 21.04 5.85 -8.79
C LEU A 177 19.83 6.38 -8.02
N VAL A 178 19.08 7.34 -8.59
CA VAL A 178 17.86 7.88 -7.97
C VAL A 178 16.84 6.78 -7.75
N VAL A 179 16.56 5.97 -8.77
CA VAL A 179 15.60 4.88 -8.68
C VAL A 179 16.06 3.80 -7.68
N LEU A 180 17.34 3.46 -7.69
CA LEU A 180 17.92 2.50 -6.75
C LEU A 180 17.76 2.97 -5.29
N VAL A 181 18.07 4.24 -5.00
CA VAL A 181 17.93 4.81 -3.65
C VAL A 181 16.48 4.80 -3.20
N VAL A 182 15.56 5.27 -4.04
CA VAL A 182 14.12 5.27 -3.72
C VAL A 182 13.61 3.84 -3.50
N MET A 183 13.98 2.91 -4.37
CA MET A 183 13.63 1.49 -4.24
C MET A 183 14.14 0.89 -2.91
N LEU A 184 15.40 1.15 -2.54
CA LEU A 184 15.95 0.66 -1.28
C LEU A 184 15.26 1.26 -0.05
N ILE A 185 14.85 2.52 -0.11
CA ILE A 185 14.06 3.15 0.95
C ILE A 185 12.70 2.46 1.07
N ILE A 186 11.98 2.28 -0.04
CA ILE A 186 10.65 1.63 -0.06
C ILE A 186 10.78 0.18 0.44
N LEU A 187 11.78 -0.56 -0.01
CA LEU A 187 12.02 -1.95 0.43
C LEU A 187 12.33 -2.02 1.92
N SER A 188 13.13 -1.11 2.45
CA SER A 188 13.45 -1.04 3.87
C SER A 188 12.20 -0.75 4.72
N LEU A 189 11.39 0.22 4.29
CA LEU A 189 10.12 0.53 4.94
C LEU A 189 9.15 -0.64 4.89
N PHE A 190 9.03 -1.31 3.75
CA PHE A 190 8.23 -2.52 3.58
C PHE A 190 8.63 -3.60 4.60
N VAL A 191 9.92 -3.94 4.69
CA VAL A 191 10.42 -4.96 5.61
C VAL A 191 10.10 -4.59 7.06
N VAL A 192 10.38 -3.35 7.47
CA VAL A 192 10.09 -2.87 8.84
C VAL A 192 8.60 -2.94 9.14
N VAL A 193 7.75 -2.51 8.24
CA VAL A 193 6.28 -2.52 8.42
C VAL A 193 5.77 -3.96 8.52
N VAL A 194 6.20 -4.84 7.62
CA VAL A 194 5.78 -6.26 7.64
C VAL A 194 6.18 -6.95 8.94
N ILE A 195 7.42 -6.77 9.41
CA ILE A 195 7.90 -7.35 10.67
C ILE A 195 7.08 -6.82 11.85
N ASN A 196 6.87 -5.50 11.93
CA ASN A 196 6.12 -4.89 13.03
C ASN A 196 4.66 -5.36 13.07
N VAL A 197 4.02 -5.43 11.91
CA VAL A 197 2.62 -5.87 11.83
C VAL A 197 2.49 -7.36 12.14
N ALA A 198 3.38 -8.20 11.58
CA ALA A 198 3.37 -9.64 11.85
C ALA A 198 3.59 -9.95 13.34
N THR A 199 4.51 -9.25 14.00
CA THR A 199 4.75 -9.41 15.43
C THR A 199 3.56 -8.94 16.27
N SER A 200 2.94 -7.80 15.94
CA SER A 200 1.72 -7.31 16.61
C SER A 200 0.58 -8.32 16.51
N LEU A 201 0.26 -8.78 15.28
CA LEU A 201 -0.81 -9.75 15.06
C LEU A 201 -0.55 -11.08 15.80
N SER A 202 0.69 -11.57 15.76
CA SER A 202 1.05 -12.79 16.50
C SER A 202 0.84 -12.66 18.01
N GLN A 203 1.12 -11.49 18.59
CA GLN A 203 0.89 -11.22 20.00
C GLN A 203 -0.61 -11.12 20.33
N GLU A 204 -1.38 -10.43 19.48
CA GLU A 204 -2.83 -10.29 19.61
C GLU A 204 -3.52 -11.67 19.62
N ASP A 205 -3.17 -12.53 18.65
CA ASP A 205 -3.72 -13.88 18.54
C ASP A 205 -3.36 -14.78 19.71
N ARG A 206 -2.12 -14.70 20.21
CA ARG A 206 -1.69 -15.42 21.40
C ARG A 206 -2.48 -15.01 22.64
N THR A 207 -2.67 -13.71 22.83
CA THR A 207 -3.45 -13.16 23.96
C THR A 207 -4.91 -13.57 23.87
N ALA A 208 -5.53 -13.46 22.72
CA ALA A 208 -6.91 -13.91 22.48
C ALA A 208 -7.09 -15.42 22.79
N SER A 209 -6.15 -16.24 22.31
CA SER A 209 -6.16 -17.68 22.60
C SER A 209 -6.03 -18.00 24.10
N GLN A 210 -5.18 -17.26 24.83
CA GLN A 210 -5.03 -17.42 26.28
C GLN A 210 -6.31 -17.04 27.03
N ILE A 211 -6.93 -15.92 26.67
CA ILE A 211 -8.20 -15.47 27.25
C ILE A 211 -9.30 -16.51 27.00
N GLN A 212 -9.44 -17.01 25.78
CA GLN A 212 -10.43 -18.03 25.45
C GLN A 212 -10.22 -19.34 26.24
N LYS A 213 -8.96 -19.79 26.40
CA LYS A 213 -8.61 -20.96 27.23
C LYS A 213 -8.97 -20.72 28.69
N ALA A 214 -8.68 -19.53 29.23
CA ALA A 214 -9.02 -19.17 30.61
C ALA A 214 -10.54 -19.18 30.84
N GLN A 215 -11.31 -18.59 29.92
CA GLN A 215 -12.77 -18.58 29.98
C GLN A 215 -13.37 -19.99 29.92
N LYS A 216 -12.88 -20.85 29.02
CA LYS A 216 -13.33 -22.27 28.97
C LYS A 216 -13.03 -23.02 30.27
N ARG A 217 -11.85 -22.80 30.88
CA ARG A 217 -11.49 -23.42 32.18
C ARG A 217 -12.37 -22.90 33.32
N ALA A 218 -12.68 -21.60 33.33
CA ALA A 218 -13.56 -21.00 34.34
C ALA A 218 -14.98 -21.56 34.24
N ALA A 219 -15.53 -21.62 33.02
CA ALA A 219 -16.86 -22.20 32.78
C ALA A 219 -16.94 -23.69 33.19
N ALA A 220 -15.92 -24.50 32.88
CA ALA A 220 -15.86 -25.88 33.29
C ALA A 220 -15.79 -26.03 34.82
N ARG A 221 -15.06 -25.17 35.51
CA ARG A 221 -14.99 -25.15 37.00
C ARG A 221 -16.34 -24.75 37.63
N ALA A 222 -17.03 -23.75 37.05
CA ALA A 222 -18.35 -23.31 37.50
C ALA A 222 -19.39 -24.42 37.35
N SER A 223 -19.42 -25.08 36.17
CA SER A 223 -20.31 -26.24 35.92
C SER A 223 -20.06 -27.39 36.92
N LYS A 224 -18.80 -27.74 37.20
CA LYS A 224 -18.47 -28.76 38.22
C LYS A 224 -18.91 -28.36 39.65
N ARG A 225 -18.78 -27.09 40.02
CA ARG A 225 -19.27 -26.57 41.30
C ARG A 225 -20.79 -26.66 41.44
N GLN A 226 -21.51 -26.27 40.38
CA GLN A 226 -22.97 -26.38 40.34
C GLN A 226 -23.45 -27.84 40.45
N ALA A 227 -22.80 -28.75 39.71
CA ALA A 227 -23.12 -30.18 39.77
C ALA A 227 -22.86 -30.78 41.17
N ARG A 228 -21.79 -30.37 41.85
CA ARG A 228 -21.51 -30.78 43.26
C ARG A 228 -22.59 -30.22 44.21
N SER A 229 -22.88 -28.93 44.14
CA SER A 229 -23.91 -28.29 44.98
C SER A 229 -25.29 -28.97 44.83
N ARG A 230 -25.71 -29.29 43.57
CA ARG A 230 -26.95 -30.04 43.32
C ARG A 230 -26.96 -31.43 43.95
N LYS A 231 -25.82 -32.16 43.90
CA LYS A 231 -25.70 -33.48 44.52
C LYS A 231 -25.76 -33.39 46.03
N ASP A 232 -25.17 -32.36 46.65
CA ASP A 232 -25.16 -32.18 48.09
C ASP A 232 -26.58 -31.78 48.58
N LEU A 233 -27.30 -30.94 47.87
CA LEU A 233 -28.70 -30.61 48.17
C LEU A 233 -29.62 -31.86 48.05
N GLN A 234 -29.41 -32.70 47.02
CA GLN A 234 -30.16 -33.95 46.90
C GLN A 234 -29.89 -34.95 48.05
N LYS A 235 -28.61 -35.05 48.49
CA LYS A 235 -28.27 -35.87 49.67
C LYS A 235 -28.90 -35.34 50.94
N GLN A 236 -28.93 -34.04 51.15
CA GLN A 236 -29.54 -33.40 52.32
C GLN A 236 -31.07 -33.61 52.34
N GLY A 237 -31.76 -33.44 51.18
CA GLY A 237 -33.19 -33.71 51.07
C GLY A 237 -33.55 -35.16 51.31
N ARG A 238 -32.71 -36.13 50.90
CA ARG A 238 -32.93 -37.56 51.20
C ARG A 238 -32.76 -37.89 52.71
N ARG A 239 -31.85 -37.20 53.44
CA ARG A 239 -31.68 -37.40 54.86
C ARG A 239 -32.85 -36.84 55.68
N LEU A 240 -33.48 -35.77 55.24
CA LEU A 240 -34.64 -35.16 55.91
C LEU A 240 -35.95 -35.99 55.70
N ASN A 241 -36.03 -36.78 54.64
CA ASN A 241 -37.19 -37.60 54.32
C ASN A 241 -37.08 -39.06 54.79
N GLN A 242 -36.11 -39.43 55.61
CA GLN A 242 -36.10 -40.76 56.25
C GLN A 242 -37.02 -40.74 57.47
N PRO A 243 -38.06 -41.59 57.51
CA PRO A 243 -38.93 -41.67 58.67
C PRO A 243 -38.07 -42.13 59.88
N SER A 244 -38.22 -41.41 60.99
CA SER A 244 -37.65 -41.84 62.27
C SER A 244 -38.32 -43.11 62.69
N VAL A 245 -37.62 -44.25 62.50
CA VAL A 245 -38.05 -45.52 63.09
C VAL A 245 -37.77 -45.43 64.58
N ARG A 246 -38.85 -45.28 65.36
CA ARG A 246 -38.88 -45.55 66.76
C ARG A 246 -39.40 -46.96 66.98
#